data_288fe765314d96a77bf76ec6585ab07f
#
_entry.id   288fe765314d96a77bf76ec6585ab07f
#
_cell.length_a   1.000
_cell.length_b   1.000
_cell.length_c   1.000
_cell.angle_alpha   90.00
_cell.angle_beta   90.00
_cell.angle_gamma   90.00
#
_symmetry.space_group_name_H-M   'P 1'
#
loop_
_entity.id
_entity.type
_entity.pdbx_description
1 polymer ?
#
loop_
_entity_poly.entity_id
_entity_poly.type
_entity_poly.pdbx_seq_one_letter_code
_entity_poly.pdbx_strand_id
1 'polypeptide(L)'
;GASSDMSSDPEAPGAALDAPGRFNDVTADLLGRGIQVRFRAGGRSMAPTILDGEMIQVRPVPPSGIGRGDILFYRCARGLIAHRVIRIDRRTGASGIFIVRGDSSTTPDAPVEEAQILGQVMAVERDGRRIDLASRKAKAGRAFRALARRRRSAAPPPPQWQHLGAGDAP
;
A
#
# COMPACT_ATOMS: atom_id res chain seq x y z
N GLY A 1 54.39 1.51 44.61
CA GLY A 1 53.30 0.72 44.13
C GLY A 1 52.14 1.61 43.70
N ALA A 2 52.02 1.85 42.44
CA ALA A 2 50.90 2.56 41.92
C ALA A 2 50.00 1.55 41.23
N SER A 3 48.80 1.31 41.78
CA SER A 3 47.77 0.52 41.14
C SER A 3 46.87 1.45 40.33
N SER A 4 46.95 1.33 39.03
CA SER A 4 46.04 2.00 38.11
C SER A 4 44.81 1.13 38.00
N ASP A 5 43.73 1.61 38.56
CA ASP A 5 42.42 1.05 38.40
C ASP A 5 41.84 1.57 37.06
N MET A 6 41.77 0.71 36.08
CA MET A 6 41.08 0.96 34.84
C MET A 6 39.62 0.51 34.97
N SER A 7 38.80 1.42 35.43
CA SER A 7 37.34 1.27 35.31
C SER A 7 36.96 1.23 33.85
N SER A 8 36.74 0.03 33.35
CA SER A 8 36.06 -0.18 32.06
C SER A 8 34.57 0.02 32.28
N ASP A 9 34.08 1.17 31.88
CA ASP A 9 32.65 1.38 31.70
C ASP A 9 32.13 0.38 30.67
N PRO A 10 31.09 -0.39 30.95
CA PRO A 10 30.44 -1.16 29.93
C PRO A 10 29.69 -0.19 29.00
N GLU A 11 30.26 0.00 27.84
CA GLU A 11 29.62 0.64 26.71
C GLU A 11 28.25 -0.02 26.49
N ALA A 12 27.20 0.73 26.81
CA ALA A 12 25.84 0.30 26.52
C ALA A 12 25.77 0.02 25.02
N PRO A 13 25.28 -1.16 24.59
CA PRO A 13 25.10 -1.42 23.16
C PRO A 13 24.08 -0.41 22.64
N GLY A 14 24.58 0.55 21.89
CA GLY A 14 23.74 1.43 21.09
C GLY A 14 22.82 0.56 20.25
N ALA A 15 21.55 0.54 20.60
CA ALA A 15 20.56 -0.19 19.86
C ALA A 15 20.55 0.35 18.43
N ALA A 16 21.16 -0.39 17.52
CA ALA A 16 20.94 -0.21 16.09
C ALA A 16 19.47 -0.50 15.82
N LEU A 17 18.66 0.57 15.77
CA LEU A 17 17.21 0.52 15.55
C LEU A 17 16.85 0.22 14.09
N ASP A 18 17.82 -0.16 13.25
CA ASP A 18 17.67 -0.13 11.80
C ASP A 18 17.90 -1.48 11.11
N ALA A 19 17.50 -2.59 11.73
CA ALA A 19 17.30 -3.78 10.93
C ALA A 19 15.84 -3.77 10.42
N PRO A 20 15.59 -3.72 9.09
CA PRO A 20 14.24 -3.74 8.52
C PRO A 20 13.36 -4.88 9.05
N GLY A 21 13.96 -6.01 9.42
CA GLY A 21 13.28 -7.14 10.05
C GLY A 21 12.67 -6.80 11.40
N ARG A 22 13.41 -6.09 12.26
CA ARG A 22 12.94 -5.74 13.61
C ARG A 22 11.75 -4.79 13.59
N PHE A 23 11.76 -3.80 12.71
CA PHE A 23 10.62 -2.89 12.50
C PHE A 23 9.38 -3.67 12.04
N ASN A 24 9.55 -4.59 11.09
CA ASN A 24 8.45 -5.40 10.57
C ASN A 24 7.85 -6.29 11.67
N ASP A 25 8.69 -6.91 12.50
CA ASP A 25 8.23 -7.79 13.57
C ASP A 25 7.49 -7.04 14.67
N VAL A 26 8.01 -5.90 15.11
CA VAL A 26 7.35 -5.04 16.11
C VAL A 26 6.03 -4.51 15.59
N THR A 27 5.99 -4.04 14.34
CA THR A 27 4.76 -3.53 13.70
C THR A 27 3.69 -4.62 13.62
N ALA A 28 4.07 -5.83 13.20
CA ALA A 28 3.15 -6.95 13.12
C ALA A 28 2.66 -7.42 14.49
N ASP A 29 3.52 -7.44 15.51
CA ASP A 29 3.14 -7.77 16.89
C ASP A 29 2.11 -6.76 17.43
N LEU A 30 2.37 -5.47 17.30
CA LEU A 30 1.43 -4.43 17.74
C LEU A 30 0.06 -4.57 17.08
N LEU A 31 0.03 -4.75 15.75
CA LEU A 31 -1.21 -4.94 15.03
C LEU A 31 -1.92 -6.25 15.44
N GLY A 32 -1.18 -7.34 15.65
CA GLY A 32 -1.71 -8.61 16.14
C GLY A 32 -2.36 -8.50 17.53
N ARG A 33 -1.88 -7.56 18.34
CA ARG A 33 -2.44 -7.23 19.67
C ARG A 33 -3.59 -6.23 19.64
N GLY A 34 -4.07 -5.86 18.46
CA GLY A 34 -5.15 -4.90 18.29
C GLY A 34 -4.73 -3.43 18.38
N ILE A 35 -3.44 -3.14 18.39
CA ILE A 35 -2.90 -1.79 18.53
C ILE A 35 -2.74 -1.15 17.14
N GLN A 36 -3.33 0.02 16.98
CA GLN A 36 -3.13 0.85 15.80
C GLN A 36 -1.71 1.41 15.77
N VAL A 37 -1.09 1.40 14.60
CA VAL A 37 0.26 1.93 14.41
C VAL A 37 0.29 3.10 13.44
N ARG A 38 1.31 3.93 13.57
CA ARG A 38 1.55 5.08 12.71
C ARG A 38 3.04 5.15 12.39
N PHE A 39 3.39 5.21 11.11
CA PHE A 39 4.77 5.24 10.66
C PHE A 39 4.90 5.83 9.25
N ARG A 40 6.13 6.11 8.83
CA ARG A 40 6.41 6.61 7.49
C ARG A 40 6.34 5.50 6.46
N ALA A 41 5.55 5.71 5.41
CA ALA A 41 5.50 4.82 4.27
C ALA A 41 6.77 4.97 3.43
N GLY A 42 7.33 3.85 2.98
CA GLY A 42 8.43 3.82 2.03
C GLY A 42 8.00 3.35 0.65
N GLY A 43 8.64 3.89 -0.39
CA GLY A 43 8.41 3.47 -1.77
C GLY A 43 7.30 4.25 -2.49
N ARG A 44 7.16 3.95 -3.79
CA ARG A 44 6.29 4.70 -4.70
C ARG A 44 5.10 3.91 -5.24
N SER A 45 4.94 2.65 -4.83
CA SER A 45 3.93 1.75 -5.39
C SER A 45 2.50 2.22 -5.18
N MET A 46 2.25 3.05 -4.17
CA MET A 46 0.93 3.60 -3.84
C MET A 46 0.73 5.05 -4.31
N ALA A 47 1.67 5.63 -5.03
CA ALA A 47 1.49 6.95 -5.61
C ALA A 47 0.32 6.95 -6.62
N PRO A 48 -0.49 8.02 -6.69
CA PRO A 48 -0.42 9.27 -5.90
C PRO A 48 -1.19 9.24 -4.58
N THR A 49 -1.77 8.11 -4.20
CA THR A 49 -2.61 8.00 -2.98
C THR A 49 -1.78 8.14 -1.71
N ILE A 50 -0.64 7.45 -1.67
CA ILE A 50 0.36 7.54 -0.60
C ILE A 50 1.69 7.79 -1.28
N LEU A 51 2.38 8.86 -0.87
CA LEU A 51 3.69 9.21 -1.38
C LEU A 51 4.80 8.68 -0.47
N ASP A 52 5.99 8.54 -1.04
CA ASP A 52 7.17 8.14 -0.29
C ASP A 52 7.45 9.11 0.87
N GLY A 53 7.69 8.57 2.06
CA GLY A 53 7.94 9.35 3.27
C GLY A 53 6.71 9.92 3.98
N GLU A 54 5.51 9.79 3.45
CA GLU A 54 4.30 10.24 4.13
C GLU A 54 3.97 9.37 5.35
N MET A 55 3.36 9.98 6.35
CA MET A 55 2.89 9.29 7.56
C MET A 55 1.60 8.56 7.25
N ILE A 56 1.56 7.25 7.45
CA ILE A 56 0.34 6.45 7.34
C ILE A 56 -0.11 5.95 8.70
N GLN A 57 -1.41 5.75 8.82
CA GLN A 57 -2.06 5.16 9.98
C GLN A 57 -2.66 3.82 9.59
N VAL A 58 -2.23 2.76 10.25
CA VAL A 58 -2.72 1.39 10.03
C VAL A 58 -3.48 0.93 11.27
N ARG A 59 -4.67 0.38 11.06
CA ARG A 59 -5.49 -0.22 12.09
C ARG A 59 -5.68 -1.71 11.84
N PRO A 60 -5.58 -2.57 12.86
CA PRO A 60 -5.96 -3.96 12.73
C PRO A 60 -7.44 -4.05 12.40
N VAL A 61 -7.77 -4.86 11.40
CA VAL A 61 -9.15 -5.08 10.94
C VAL A 61 -9.28 -6.56 10.62
N PRO A 62 -10.34 -7.24 11.05
CA PRO A 62 -10.56 -8.63 10.67
C PRO A 62 -10.72 -8.73 9.14
N PRO A 63 -10.29 -9.82 8.52
CA PRO A 63 -10.39 -10.01 7.07
C PRO A 63 -11.82 -9.82 6.52
N SER A 64 -12.83 -10.18 7.31
CA SER A 64 -14.24 -9.96 6.97
C SER A 64 -14.64 -8.48 6.84
N GLY A 65 -13.91 -7.58 7.51
CA GLY A 65 -14.14 -6.14 7.47
C GLY A 65 -13.49 -5.43 6.29
N ILE A 66 -12.66 -6.14 5.52
CA ILE A 66 -11.93 -5.59 4.36
C ILE A 66 -12.78 -5.73 3.11
N GLY A 67 -12.89 -4.66 2.36
CA GLY A 67 -13.63 -4.58 1.11
C GLY A 67 -12.75 -4.17 -0.07
N ARG A 68 -13.31 -4.33 -1.27
CA ARG A 68 -12.70 -3.82 -2.49
C ARG A 68 -12.48 -2.30 -2.40
N GLY A 69 -11.28 -1.85 -2.79
CA GLY A 69 -10.87 -0.46 -2.73
C GLY A 69 -10.20 -0.06 -1.43
N ASP A 70 -10.21 -0.90 -0.39
CA ASP A 70 -9.41 -0.69 0.81
C ASP A 70 -7.93 -0.88 0.53
N ILE A 71 -7.09 -0.24 1.33
CA ILE A 71 -5.65 -0.43 1.26
C ILE A 71 -5.28 -1.43 2.35
N LEU A 72 -4.94 -2.63 1.91
CA LEU A 72 -4.56 -3.74 2.75
C LEU A 72 -3.12 -3.58 3.21
N PHE A 73 -2.85 -3.79 4.49
CA PHE A 73 -1.52 -3.89 5.04
C PHE A 73 -1.23 -5.34 5.41
N TYR A 74 -0.23 -5.94 4.78
CA TYR A 74 0.02 -7.37 4.85
C TYR A 74 1.50 -7.72 4.81
N ARG A 75 1.81 -8.94 5.24
CA ARG A 75 3.17 -9.50 5.22
C ARG A 75 3.37 -10.37 3.97
N CYS A 76 4.48 -10.19 3.28
CA CYS A 76 4.91 -11.07 2.20
C CYS A 76 6.44 -11.32 2.28
N ALA A 77 7.00 -12.07 1.33
CA ALA A 77 8.42 -12.36 1.29
C ALA A 77 9.33 -11.11 1.24
N ARG A 78 8.80 -10.01 0.72
CA ARG A 78 9.52 -8.70 0.66
C ARG A 78 9.37 -7.87 1.93
N GLY A 79 8.67 -8.34 2.95
CA GLY A 79 8.37 -7.63 4.20
C GLY A 79 6.92 -7.17 4.30
N LEU A 80 6.70 -5.98 4.89
CA LEU A 80 5.37 -5.40 5.06
C LEU A 80 5.03 -4.48 3.88
N ILE A 81 3.86 -4.68 3.29
CA ILE A 81 3.40 -3.96 2.11
C ILE A 81 1.99 -3.43 2.32
N ALA A 82 1.72 -2.25 1.74
CA ALA A 82 0.40 -1.64 1.69
C ALA A 82 -0.04 -1.49 0.23
N HIS A 83 -1.01 -2.29 -0.23
CA HIS A 83 -1.56 -2.22 -1.58
C HIS A 83 -3.07 -2.25 -1.58
N ARG A 84 -3.68 -1.79 -2.67
CA ARG A 84 -5.14 -1.68 -2.80
C ARG A 84 -5.78 -3.01 -3.18
N VAL A 85 -6.83 -3.38 -2.47
CA VAL A 85 -7.68 -4.53 -2.80
C VAL A 85 -8.45 -4.23 -4.07
N ILE A 86 -8.20 -5.00 -5.12
CA ILE A 86 -8.89 -4.88 -6.41
C ILE A 86 -9.96 -5.96 -6.59
N ARG A 87 -9.80 -7.12 -5.95
CA ARG A 87 -10.76 -8.22 -5.94
C ARG A 87 -10.62 -9.03 -4.67
N ILE A 88 -11.71 -9.61 -4.21
CA ILE A 88 -11.74 -10.57 -3.10
C ILE A 88 -12.45 -11.81 -3.61
N ASP A 89 -11.80 -12.96 -3.47
CA ASP A 89 -12.33 -14.28 -3.81
C ASP A 89 -12.74 -14.96 -2.51
N ARG A 90 -14.03 -14.97 -2.21
CA ARG A 90 -14.60 -15.65 -1.03
C ARG A 90 -15.36 -16.87 -1.50
N ARG A 91 -14.76 -18.02 -1.32
CA ARG A 91 -15.44 -19.29 -1.56
C ARG A 91 -16.19 -19.69 -0.29
N THR A 92 -17.37 -20.29 -0.47
CA THR A 92 -18.17 -20.78 0.65
C THR A 92 -17.36 -21.78 1.48
N GLY A 93 -17.14 -21.45 2.77
CA GLY A 93 -16.40 -22.31 3.70
C GLY A 93 -14.88 -22.28 3.63
N ALA A 94 -14.29 -21.43 2.82
CA ALA A 94 -12.84 -21.24 2.74
C ALA A 94 -12.43 -19.83 3.16
N SER A 95 -11.18 -19.67 3.60
CA SER A 95 -10.55 -18.38 3.84
C SER A 95 -10.54 -17.55 2.55
N GLY A 96 -10.76 -16.24 2.67
CA GLY A 96 -10.76 -15.35 1.52
C GLY A 96 -9.36 -15.14 0.95
N ILE A 97 -9.30 -15.04 -0.37
CA ILE A 97 -8.10 -14.66 -1.10
C ILE A 97 -8.27 -13.21 -1.59
N PHE A 98 -7.29 -12.38 -1.30
CA PHE A 98 -7.29 -10.98 -1.67
C PHE A 98 -6.33 -10.73 -2.81
N ILE A 99 -6.84 -10.17 -3.90
CA ILE A 99 -6.02 -9.72 -5.02
C ILE A 99 -5.78 -8.23 -4.84
N VAL A 100 -4.52 -7.86 -4.69
CA VAL A 100 -4.10 -6.50 -4.38
C VAL A 100 -3.18 -5.97 -5.48
N ARG A 101 -3.06 -4.64 -5.54
CA ARG A 101 -2.19 -3.97 -6.49
C ARG A 101 -1.79 -2.60 -5.97
N GLY A 102 -0.55 -2.20 -6.20
CA GLY A 102 -0.10 -0.82 -5.99
C GLY A 102 -0.82 0.15 -6.93
N ASP A 103 -1.14 1.34 -6.48
CA ASP A 103 -1.87 2.34 -7.28
C ASP A 103 -1.09 2.82 -8.50
N SER A 104 0.24 2.77 -8.45
CA SER A 104 1.13 3.09 -9.59
C SER A 104 1.41 1.91 -10.51
N SER A 105 0.98 0.69 -10.13
CA SER A 105 1.22 -0.54 -10.91
C SER A 105 0.03 -0.86 -11.82
N THR A 106 0.31 -1.52 -12.93
CA THR A 106 -0.69 -2.11 -13.84
C THR A 106 -0.94 -3.59 -13.55
N THR A 107 0.01 -4.25 -12.89
CA THR A 107 -0.01 -5.69 -12.62
C THR A 107 -0.40 -5.96 -11.17
N PRO A 108 -1.35 -6.88 -10.91
CA PRO A 108 -1.64 -7.35 -9.56
C PRO A 108 -0.43 -8.05 -8.92
N ASP A 109 -0.37 -8.00 -7.60
CA ASP A 109 0.59 -8.80 -6.82
C ASP A 109 0.17 -10.27 -6.77
N ALA A 110 1.04 -11.11 -6.21
CA ALA A 110 0.67 -12.46 -5.82
C ALA A 110 -0.54 -12.42 -4.87
N PRO A 111 -1.46 -13.40 -4.94
CA PRO A 111 -2.61 -13.48 -4.07
C PRO A 111 -2.22 -13.44 -2.59
N VAL A 112 -2.98 -12.69 -1.79
CA VAL A 112 -2.77 -12.54 -0.35
C VAL A 112 -3.82 -13.36 0.40
N GLU A 113 -3.36 -14.23 1.29
CA GLU A 113 -4.21 -15.03 2.17
C GLU A 113 -4.55 -14.27 3.45
N GLU A 114 -5.64 -14.65 4.11
CA GLU A 114 -6.08 -14.02 5.37
C GLU A 114 -5.01 -14.01 6.45
N ALA A 115 -4.22 -15.08 6.56
CA ALA A 115 -3.14 -15.20 7.56
C ALA A 115 -2.01 -14.17 7.37
N GLN A 116 -1.88 -13.61 6.18
CA GLN A 116 -0.87 -12.60 5.87
C GLN A 116 -1.34 -11.17 6.22
N ILE A 117 -2.64 -10.99 6.47
CA ILE A 117 -3.25 -9.69 6.69
C ILE A 117 -2.96 -9.21 8.10
N LEU A 118 -2.42 -8.00 8.22
CA LEU A 118 -2.14 -7.35 9.48
C LEU A 118 -3.12 -6.23 9.79
N GLY A 119 -3.70 -5.60 8.77
CA GLY A 119 -4.63 -4.51 8.97
C GLY A 119 -4.97 -3.74 7.70
N GLN A 120 -5.50 -2.54 7.89
CA GLN A 120 -5.92 -1.63 6.84
C GLN A 120 -5.31 -0.26 7.05
N VAL A 121 -4.82 0.37 5.97
CA VAL A 121 -4.40 1.78 6.01
C VAL A 121 -5.65 2.67 6.04
N MET A 122 -5.80 3.39 7.13
CA MET A 122 -6.97 4.22 7.40
C MET A 122 -6.82 5.64 6.88
N ALA A 123 -5.61 6.19 6.99
CA ALA A 123 -5.34 7.57 6.64
C ALA A 123 -3.88 7.79 6.26
N VAL A 124 -3.62 8.85 5.54
CA VAL A 124 -2.30 9.41 5.27
C VAL A 124 -2.27 10.88 5.73
N GLU A 125 -1.11 11.32 6.19
CA GLU A 125 -0.89 12.73 6.51
C GLU A 125 -0.03 13.37 5.43
N ARG A 126 -0.54 14.46 4.89
CA ARG A 126 0.09 15.28 3.85
C ARG A 126 -0.04 16.75 4.20
N ASP A 127 1.07 17.48 4.21
CA ASP A 127 1.10 18.91 4.51
C ASP A 127 0.36 19.26 5.82
N GLY A 128 0.58 18.45 6.87
CA GLY A 128 -0.06 18.63 8.18
C GLY A 128 -1.55 18.30 8.22
N ARG A 129 -2.12 17.78 7.13
CA ARG A 129 -3.54 17.41 7.03
C ARG A 129 -3.70 15.89 6.99
N ARG A 130 -4.68 15.40 7.72
CA ARG A 130 -5.09 13.99 7.66
C ARG A 130 -6.06 13.79 6.49
N ILE A 131 -5.73 12.84 5.60
CA ILE A 131 -6.56 12.40 4.50
C ILE A 131 -7.08 11.00 4.83
N ASP A 132 -8.39 10.87 4.98
CA ASP A 132 -9.04 9.59 5.25
C ASP A 132 -9.10 8.74 3.97
N LEU A 133 -8.57 7.52 4.03
CA LEU A 133 -8.53 6.58 2.92
C LEU A 133 -9.58 5.47 3.03
N ALA A 134 -10.17 5.30 4.20
CA ALA A 134 -11.12 4.22 4.51
C ALA A 134 -12.59 4.65 4.40
N SER A 135 -12.89 5.95 4.35
CA SER A 135 -14.26 6.44 4.29
C SER A 135 -14.98 6.03 3.00
N ARG A 136 -16.31 5.84 3.10
CA ARG A 136 -17.15 5.56 1.92
C ARG A 136 -17.05 6.68 0.88
N LYS A 137 -16.95 7.95 1.31
CA LYS A 137 -16.77 9.10 0.41
C LYS A 137 -15.44 9.04 -0.33
N ALA A 138 -14.35 8.68 0.35
CA ALA A 138 -13.05 8.50 -0.29
C ALA A 138 -13.06 7.34 -1.30
N LYS A 139 -13.75 6.23 -0.99
CA LYS A 139 -13.93 5.09 -1.92
C LYS A 139 -14.72 5.50 -3.16
N ALA A 140 -15.84 6.20 -3.01
CA ALA A 140 -16.67 6.68 -4.12
C ALA A 140 -15.90 7.64 -5.03
N GLY A 141 -15.17 8.59 -4.47
CA GLY A 141 -14.34 9.54 -5.23
C GLY A 141 -13.24 8.85 -6.05
N ARG A 142 -12.63 7.80 -5.50
CA ARG A 142 -11.62 6.99 -6.22
C ARG A 142 -12.24 6.18 -7.36
N ALA A 143 -13.40 5.56 -7.13
CA ALA A 143 -14.13 4.82 -8.15
C ALA A 143 -14.52 5.71 -9.33
N PHE A 144 -14.99 6.92 -9.06
CA PHE A 144 -15.33 7.91 -10.08
C PHE A 144 -14.12 8.34 -10.92
N ARG A 145 -12.98 8.61 -10.27
CA ARG A 145 -11.73 8.97 -10.97
C ARG A 145 -11.19 7.82 -11.82
N ALA A 146 -11.28 6.59 -11.34
CA ALA A 146 -10.88 5.41 -12.09
C ALA A 146 -11.74 5.21 -13.35
N LEU A 147 -13.05 5.42 -13.24
CA LEU A 147 -13.98 5.36 -14.38
C LEU A 147 -13.70 6.47 -15.40
N ALA A 148 -13.45 7.69 -14.93
CA ALA A 148 -13.12 8.83 -15.80
C ALA A 148 -11.80 8.60 -16.56
N ARG A 149 -10.80 8.00 -15.93
CA ARG A 149 -9.54 7.61 -16.61
C ARG A 149 -9.76 6.56 -17.68
N ARG A 150 -10.57 5.52 -17.42
CA ARG A 150 -10.92 4.48 -18.42
C ARG A 150 -11.62 5.06 -19.63
N ARG A 151 -12.51 6.03 -19.45
CA ARG A 151 -13.20 6.72 -20.55
C ARG A 151 -12.24 7.56 -21.40
N ARG A 152 -11.21 8.16 -20.81
CA ARG A 152 -10.20 8.93 -21.57
C ARG A 152 -9.26 8.05 -22.38
N SER A 153 -8.97 6.83 -21.88
CA SER A 153 -8.15 5.85 -22.61
C SER A 153 -8.91 5.12 -23.72
N ALA A 154 -10.23 5.23 -23.74
CA ALA A 154 -11.11 4.64 -24.76
C ALA A 154 -11.51 5.65 -25.86
N ALA A 155 -10.75 6.72 -26.06
CA ALA A 155 -10.95 7.59 -27.19
C ALA A 155 -10.73 6.79 -28.49
N PRO A 156 -11.66 6.79 -29.43
CA PRO A 156 -11.49 6.07 -30.69
C PRO A 156 -10.27 6.65 -31.44
N PRO A 157 -9.52 5.81 -32.16
CA PRO A 157 -8.44 6.29 -33.01
C PRO A 157 -8.99 7.30 -34.02
N PRO A 158 -8.20 8.31 -34.41
CA PRO A 158 -8.64 9.28 -35.40
C PRO A 158 -8.99 8.56 -36.70
N PRO A 159 -10.02 9.02 -37.41
CA PRO A 159 -10.44 8.38 -38.66
C PRO A 159 -9.33 8.44 -39.69
N GLN A 160 -8.99 7.29 -40.27
CA GLN A 160 -7.95 7.10 -41.27
C GLN A 160 -8.48 7.47 -42.69
N TRP A 161 -8.82 8.74 -42.93
CA TRP A 161 -9.24 9.16 -44.26
C TRP A 161 -8.26 10.12 -44.98
N GLN A 162 -6.98 10.13 -44.64
CA GLN A 162 -5.99 11.02 -45.25
C GLN A 162 -5.12 10.39 -46.36
N HIS A 163 -5.60 9.35 -47.04
CA HIS A 163 -4.92 8.86 -48.24
C HIS A 163 -5.94 8.51 -49.35
N LEU A 164 -6.71 9.48 -49.76
CA LEU A 164 -7.43 9.36 -51.04
C LEU A 164 -7.16 10.58 -51.91
N GLY A 165 -6.28 10.34 -52.90
CA GLY A 165 -6.40 10.97 -54.18
C GLY A 165 -5.56 12.23 -54.42
N ALA A 166 -4.32 12.06 -54.83
CA ALA A 166 -3.88 12.81 -55.97
C ALA A 166 -3.85 11.83 -57.14
N GLY A 167 -5.01 11.69 -57.77
CA GLY A 167 -5.10 11.00 -59.03
C GLY A 167 -4.62 11.93 -60.12
N ASP A 168 -3.65 11.47 -60.92
CA ASP A 168 -3.31 11.98 -62.21
C ASP A 168 -4.56 12.18 -63.05
N ALA A 169 -4.65 13.31 -63.67
CA ALA A 169 -5.48 13.54 -64.88
C ALA A 169 -4.57 13.96 -66.01
N PRO A 170 -4.84 13.51 -67.26
CA PRO A 170 -3.97 13.65 -68.45
C PRO A 170 -3.89 15.08 -68.99
#